data_604b59bd5d0f95b9a35020799039e7cd
#
_entry.id   604b59bd5d0f95b9a35020799039e7cd
#
_cell.length_a   1.000
_cell.length_b   1.000
_cell.length_c   1.000
_cell.angle_alpha   90.00
_cell.angle_beta   90.00
_cell.angle_gamma   90.00
#
_symmetry.space_group_name_H-M   'P 1'
#
loop_
_entity.id
_entity.type
_entity.pdbx_description
1 polymer ?
#
loop_
_entity_poly.entity_id
_entity_poly.type
_entity_poly.pdbx_seq_one_letter_code
_entity_poly.pdbx_strand_id
1 'polypeptide(L)'
;MRRGSLFAVCLLLALSGCGYSLHTKASLPFQSIQIVMIENKTVEPKLQDRLYRALTEEFLKEGIAVSSQAGYKLRCTINQFELKLLAEHSNVATDYEVVIKGNVVLTDPSGKKKEFKDIGAPFIVSFAGAGPLDELLASKEVASDRAIRDMATEIVGMLIYK
;
A
#
# COMPACT_ATOMS: atom_id res chain seq x y z
N MET A 1 -29.74 44.65 -22.84
CA MET A 1 -30.05 43.23 -22.67
C MET A 1 -28.99 42.25 -23.16
N ARG A 2 -27.93 42.67 -23.87
CA ARG A 2 -26.84 41.76 -24.37
C ARG A 2 -25.71 41.44 -23.37
N ARG A 3 -25.53 42.21 -22.28
CA ARG A 3 -24.47 41.99 -21.29
C ARG A 3 -24.75 40.84 -20.30
N GLY A 4 -26.01 40.57 -19.99
CA GLY A 4 -26.41 39.47 -19.09
C GLY A 4 -26.26 38.08 -19.71
N SER A 5 -26.42 37.98 -21.04
CA SER A 5 -26.30 36.72 -21.77
C SER A 5 -24.85 36.24 -21.85
N LEU A 6 -23.86 37.14 -21.97
CA LEU A 6 -22.45 36.81 -22.00
C LEU A 6 -21.94 36.27 -20.63
N PHE A 7 -22.46 36.84 -19.53
CA PHE A 7 -22.14 36.37 -18.18
C PHE A 7 -22.66 34.97 -17.88
N ALA A 8 -23.88 34.67 -18.36
CA ALA A 8 -24.49 33.35 -18.22
C ALA A 8 -23.74 32.26 -19.01
N VAL A 9 -23.24 32.58 -20.20
CA VAL A 9 -22.47 31.65 -21.04
C VAL A 9 -21.08 31.39 -20.44
N CYS A 10 -20.40 32.40 -19.88
CA CYS A 10 -19.13 32.19 -19.18
C CYS A 10 -19.28 31.37 -17.89
N LEU A 11 -20.38 31.52 -17.15
CA LEU A 11 -20.67 30.76 -15.95
C LEU A 11 -20.94 29.28 -16.27
N LEU A 12 -21.64 29.00 -17.38
CA LEU A 12 -21.88 27.62 -17.86
C LEU A 12 -20.62 26.91 -18.32
N LEU A 13 -19.65 27.63 -18.92
CA LEU A 13 -18.37 27.08 -19.36
C LEU A 13 -17.42 26.80 -18.17
N ALA A 14 -17.55 27.50 -17.05
CA ALA A 14 -16.75 27.28 -15.86
C ALA A 14 -17.15 26.02 -15.06
N LEU A 15 -18.36 25.52 -15.25
CA LEU A 15 -18.88 24.30 -14.58
C LEU A 15 -18.50 22.99 -15.26
N SER A 16 -17.97 23.02 -16.48
CA SER A 16 -17.58 21.81 -17.24
C SER A 16 -16.16 21.31 -16.98
N GLY A 17 -15.42 21.88 -16.02
CA GLY A 17 -14.00 21.64 -15.80
C GLY A 17 -13.60 20.59 -14.76
N CYS A 18 -14.53 19.91 -14.09
CA CYS A 18 -14.16 18.80 -13.18
C CYS A 18 -14.05 17.48 -13.93
N GLY A 19 -12.91 17.26 -14.57
CA GLY A 19 -12.53 15.96 -15.13
C GLY A 19 -12.27 14.92 -14.03
N TYR A 20 -13.29 14.48 -13.31
CA TYR A 20 -13.20 13.28 -12.46
C TYR A 20 -13.21 12.05 -13.37
N SER A 21 -12.02 11.46 -13.60
CA SER A 21 -11.97 10.14 -14.22
C SER A 21 -12.35 9.08 -13.18
N LEU A 22 -13.58 8.62 -13.23
CA LEU A 22 -14.00 7.43 -12.50
C LEU A 22 -13.29 6.22 -13.13
N HIS A 23 -12.33 5.63 -12.41
CA HIS A 23 -11.79 4.33 -12.77
C HIS A 23 -12.89 3.29 -12.57
N THR A 24 -13.54 2.91 -13.64
CA THR A 24 -14.51 1.81 -13.65
C THR A 24 -13.75 0.49 -13.73
N LYS A 25 -14.33 -0.61 -13.24
CA LYS A 25 -13.77 -1.98 -13.32
C LYS A 25 -13.30 -2.36 -14.73
N ALA A 26 -13.86 -1.76 -15.77
CA ALA A 26 -13.48 -1.96 -17.16
C ALA A 26 -12.11 -1.37 -17.55
N SER A 27 -11.54 -0.48 -16.74
CA SER A 27 -10.24 0.16 -16.98
C SER A 27 -9.07 -0.48 -16.22
N LEU A 28 -9.35 -1.50 -15.39
CA LEU A 28 -8.31 -2.20 -14.64
C LEU A 28 -7.42 -3.04 -15.58
N PRO A 29 -6.10 -3.08 -15.31
CA PRO A 29 -5.16 -3.84 -16.15
C PRO A 29 -5.40 -5.36 -16.11
N PHE A 30 -6.05 -5.85 -15.05
CA PHE A 30 -6.48 -7.23 -14.86
C PHE A 30 -7.66 -7.30 -13.88
N GLN A 31 -8.49 -8.34 -14.00
CA GLN A 31 -9.67 -8.54 -13.15
C GLN A 31 -9.41 -9.52 -11.98
N SER A 32 -8.36 -10.31 -12.09
CA SER A 32 -7.97 -11.27 -11.07
C SER A 32 -6.46 -11.44 -11.01
N ILE A 33 -5.97 -11.78 -9.82
CA ILE A 33 -4.55 -11.99 -9.53
C ILE A 33 -4.38 -13.18 -8.60
N GLN A 34 -3.29 -13.92 -8.77
CA GLN A 34 -2.83 -14.96 -7.87
C GLN A 34 -1.66 -14.44 -7.04
N ILE A 35 -1.78 -14.41 -5.72
CA ILE A 35 -0.66 -14.21 -4.81
C ILE A 35 0.00 -15.58 -4.63
N VAL A 36 1.12 -15.80 -5.34
CA VAL A 36 1.78 -17.12 -5.39
C VAL A 36 2.61 -17.38 -4.14
N MET A 37 3.37 -16.36 -3.70
CA MET A 37 4.27 -16.49 -2.57
C MET A 37 4.61 -15.12 -2.00
N ILE A 38 4.65 -15.06 -0.68
CA ILE A 38 5.27 -13.94 0.06
C ILE A 38 6.38 -14.51 0.92
N GLU A 39 7.61 -14.18 0.58
CA GLU A 39 8.81 -14.58 1.31
C GLU A 39 9.16 -13.52 2.35
N ASN A 40 9.33 -13.93 3.60
CA ASN A 40 9.83 -13.06 4.67
C ASN A 40 11.29 -13.41 4.95
N LYS A 41 12.21 -12.49 4.61
CA LYS A 41 13.66 -12.62 4.86
C LYS A 41 14.12 -11.92 6.13
N THR A 42 13.17 -11.43 6.92
CA THR A 42 13.45 -10.70 8.17
C THR A 42 13.31 -11.62 9.38
N VAL A 43 13.76 -11.15 10.52
CA VAL A 43 13.59 -11.86 11.80
C VAL A 43 12.22 -11.64 12.45
N GLU A 44 11.45 -10.67 11.96
CA GLU A 44 10.10 -10.42 12.48
C GLU A 44 9.13 -11.48 11.98
N PRO A 45 8.46 -12.20 12.88
CA PRO A 45 7.60 -13.32 12.48
C PRO A 45 6.26 -12.84 11.87
N LYS A 46 5.65 -13.72 11.06
CA LYS A 46 4.27 -13.55 10.54
C LYS A 46 4.04 -12.37 9.59
N LEU A 47 5.08 -11.64 9.17
CA LEU A 47 4.92 -10.53 8.22
C LEU A 47 4.35 -11.00 6.88
N GLN A 48 4.72 -12.20 6.41
CA GLN A 48 4.20 -12.78 5.18
C GLN A 48 2.68 -13.02 5.24
N ASP A 49 2.16 -13.48 6.37
CA ASP A 49 0.73 -13.75 6.53
C ASP A 49 -0.08 -12.46 6.62
N ARG A 50 0.49 -11.44 7.30
CA ARG A 50 -0.10 -10.10 7.40
C ARG A 50 -0.13 -9.41 6.04
N LEU A 51 0.95 -9.47 5.29
CA LEU A 51 1.02 -8.87 3.95
C LEU A 51 0.08 -9.58 2.97
N TYR A 52 -0.03 -10.92 3.05
CA TYR A 52 -0.99 -11.67 2.24
C TYR A 52 -2.42 -11.21 2.47
N ARG A 53 -2.81 -11.04 3.74
CA ARG A 53 -4.15 -10.56 4.12
C ARG A 53 -4.38 -9.13 3.65
N ALA A 54 -3.43 -8.23 3.92
CA ALA A 54 -3.53 -6.83 3.52
C ALA A 54 -3.62 -6.66 1.99
N LEU A 55 -2.81 -7.40 1.21
CA LEU A 55 -2.89 -7.41 -0.26
C LEU A 55 -4.23 -7.94 -0.75
N THR A 56 -4.74 -9.01 -0.14
CA THR A 56 -6.04 -9.58 -0.51
C THR A 56 -7.16 -8.56 -0.28
N GLU A 57 -7.17 -7.91 0.88
CA GLU A 57 -8.16 -6.87 1.20
C GLU A 57 -8.05 -5.69 0.23
N GLU A 58 -6.85 -5.24 -0.09
CA GLU A 58 -6.64 -4.08 -0.95
C GLU A 58 -7.03 -4.38 -2.40
N PHE A 59 -6.65 -5.55 -2.95
CA PHE A 59 -7.12 -5.96 -4.28
C PHE A 59 -8.65 -6.05 -4.36
N LEU A 60 -9.31 -6.58 -3.32
CA LEU A 60 -10.77 -6.66 -3.28
C LEU A 60 -11.43 -5.28 -3.24
N LYS A 61 -10.86 -4.30 -2.52
CA LYS A 61 -11.34 -2.90 -2.52
C LYS A 61 -11.30 -2.31 -3.93
N GLU A 62 -10.23 -2.57 -4.68
CA GLU A 62 -10.08 -2.13 -6.07
C GLU A 62 -10.93 -2.96 -7.06
N GLY A 63 -11.66 -3.96 -6.59
CA GLY A 63 -12.52 -4.82 -7.42
C GLY A 63 -11.77 -5.91 -8.18
N ILE A 64 -10.53 -6.22 -7.78
CA ILE A 64 -9.71 -7.30 -8.35
C ILE A 64 -9.87 -8.55 -7.48
N ALA A 65 -10.27 -9.67 -8.08
CA ALA A 65 -10.43 -10.94 -7.37
C ALA A 65 -9.06 -11.59 -7.11
N VAL A 66 -8.83 -12.07 -5.89
CA VAL A 66 -7.69 -12.92 -5.58
C VAL A 66 -8.08 -14.38 -5.77
N SER A 67 -7.43 -15.08 -6.72
CA SER A 67 -7.78 -16.45 -7.10
C SER A 67 -6.56 -17.26 -7.52
N SER A 68 -6.50 -18.53 -7.12
CA SER A 68 -5.44 -19.45 -7.53
C SER A 68 -5.44 -19.77 -9.04
N GLN A 69 -6.54 -19.48 -9.74
CA GLN A 69 -6.70 -19.69 -11.18
C GLN A 69 -6.38 -18.46 -12.02
N ALA A 70 -5.99 -17.33 -11.39
CA ALA A 70 -5.71 -16.12 -12.11
C ALA A 70 -4.44 -16.24 -12.98
N GLY A 71 -4.49 -15.63 -14.18
CA GLY A 71 -3.36 -15.62 -15.11
C GLY A 71 -2.22 -14.70 -14.66
N TYR A 72 -2.54 -13.61 -13.96
CA TYR A 72 -1.54 -12.73 -13.35
C TYR A 72 -1.05 -13.29 -12.03
N LYS A 73 0.26 -13.34 -11.84
CA LYS A 73 0.90 -13.94 -10.66
C LYS A 73 1.78 -12.93 -9.95
N LEU A 74 1.55 -12.77 -8.64
CA LEU A 74 2.28 -11.86 -7.77
C LEU A 74 3.19 -12.65 -6.85
N ARG A 75 4.45 -12.21 -6.77
CA ARG A 75 5.41 -12.64 -5.73
C ARG A 75 5.91 -11.42 -5.00
N CYS A 76 5.99 -11.52 -3.68
CA CYS A 76 6.54 -10.47 -2.83
C CYS A 76 7.69 -11.06 -2.00
N THR A 77 8.69 -10.24 -1.71
CA THR A 77 9.76 -10.57 -0.78
C THR A 77 9.92 -9.41 0.18
N ILE A 78 9.74 -9.66 1.48
CA ILE A 78 10.01 -8.67 2.53
C ILE A 78 11.49 -8.82 2.88
N ASN A 79 12.28 -7.78 2.58
CA ASN A 79 13.74 -7.81 2.74
C ASN A 79 14.20 -7.15 4.04
N GLN A 80 13.42 -6.19 4.56
CA GLN A 80 13.79 -5.39 5.72
C GLN A 80 12.58 -5.18 6.62
N PHE A 81 12.81 -5.34 7.91
CA PHE A 81 11.95 -4.90 9.00
C PHE A 81 12.85 -4.36 10.09
N GLU A 82 12.69 -3.09 10.44
CA GLU A 82 13.50 -2.42 11.46
C GLU A 82 12.62 -1.56 12.35
N LEU A 83 12.95 -1.55 13.65
CA LEU A 83 12.50 -0.55 14.59
C LEU A 83 13.62 0.46 14.77
N LYS A 84 13.40 1.68 14.28
CA LYS A 84 14.34 2.77 14.45
C LYS A 84 13.92 3.66 15.58
N LEU A 85 14.86 3.99 16.45
CA LEU A 85 14.66 5.00 17.48
C LEU A 85 14.60 6.39 16.84
N LEU A 86 13.51 7.12 17.05
CA LEU A 86 13.32 8.49 16.56
C LEU A 86 13.64 9.53 17.61
N ALA A 87 13.25 9.30 18.86
CA ALA A 87 13.44 10.24 19.94
C ALA A 87 13.82 9.55 21.25
N GLU A 88 14.66 10.23 22.02
CA GLU A 88 15.12 9.81 23.33
C GLU A 88 14.98 10.97 24.30
N HIS A 89 14.48 10.70 25.50
CA HIS A 89 14.41 11.68 26.57
C HIS A 89 15.02 11.09 27.84
N SER A 90 16.02 11.78 28.41
CA SER A 90 16.73 11.33 29.62
C SER A 90 17.27 9.89 29.54
N ASN A 91 17.87 9.50 28.38
CA ASN A 91 18.36 8.16 28.07
C ASN A 91 17.27 7.07 28.05
N VAL A 92 16.01 7.46 27.84
CA VAL A 92 14.88 6.56 27.63
C VAL A 92 14.33 6.76 26.24
N ALA A 93 14.25 5.71 25.45
CA ALA A 93 13.63 5.72 24.14
C ALA A 93 12.14 6.08 24.26
N THR A 94 11.71 7.14 23.59
CA THR A 94 10.33 7.64 23.69
C THR A 94 9.51 7.36 22.45
N ASP A 95 10.15 7.36 21.26
CA ASP A 95 9.47 7.16 19.99
C ASP A 95 10.24 6.21 19.09
N TYR A 96 9.51 5.31 18.45
CA TYR A 96 10.06 4.38 17.47
C TYR A 96 9.34 4.51 16.13
N GLU A 97 10.07 4.17 15.07
CA GLU A 97 9.59 4.05 13.71
C GLU A 97 9.67 2.60 13.24
N VAL A 98 8.61 2.11 12.59
CA VAL A 98 8.63 0.83 11.88
C VAL A 98 8.99 1.08 10.42
N VAL A 99 10.09 0.48 9.96
CA VAL A 99 10.51 0.51 8.55
C VAL A 99 10.37 -0.88 7.96
N ILE A 100 9.57 -0.99 6.88
CA ILE A 100 9.41 -2.23 6.11
C ILE A 100 9.78 -1.96 4.67
N LYS A 101 10.59 -2.85 4.05
CA LYS A 101 10.91 -2.79 2.63
C LYS A 101 10.84 -4.17 1.99
N GLY A 102 10.48 -4.16 0.72
CA GLY A 102 10.40 -5.41 -0.04
C GLY A 102 10.49 -5.21 -1.55
N ASN A 103 10.52 -6.32 -2.25
CA ASN A 103 10.48 -6.39 -3.70
C ASN A 103 9.22 -7.11 -4.15
N VAL A 104 8.71 -6.71 -5.31
CA VAL A 104 7.52 -7.31 -5.92
C VAL A 104 7.79 -7.68 -7.35
N VAL A 105 7.34 -8.86 -7.75
CA VAL A 105 7.39 -9.35 -9.15
C VAL A 105 5.99 -9.70 -9.60
N LEU A 106 5.49 -9.00 -10.58
CA LEU A 106 4.27 -9.33 -11.31
C LEU A 106 4.64 -10.11 -12.57
N THR A 107 4.04 -11.28 -12.75
CA THR A 107 4.16 -12.07 -13.99
C THR A 107 2.80 -12.08 -14.68
N ASP A 108 2.74 -11.68 -15.94
CA ASP A 108 1.53 -11.69 -16.74
C ASP A 108 1.24 -13.09 -17.33
N PRO A 109 0.07 -13.31 -17.96
CA PRO A 109 -0.27 -14.60 -18.57
C PRO A 109 0.67 -15.04 -19.70
N SER A 110 1.42 -14.12 -20.32
CA SER A 110 2.42 -14.43 -21.34
C SER A 110 3.77 -14.85 -20.77
N GLY A 111 3.94 -14.75 -19.44
CA GLY A 111 5.17 -15.04 -18.72
C GLY A 111 6.12 -13.84 -18.63
N LYS A 112 5.75 -12.67 -19.12
CA LYS A 112 6.54 -11.45 -18.98
C LYS A 112 6.52 -10.99 -17.53
N LYS A 113 7.69 -10.63 -17.02
CA LYS A 113 7.87 -10.18 -15.63
C LYS A 113 8.07 -8.67 -15.56
N LYS A 114 7.43 -8.05 -14.59
CA LYS A 114 7.65 -6.67 -14.18
C LYS A 114 8.08 -6.68 -12.73
N GLU A 115 9.27 -6.13 -12.45
CA GLU A 115 9.87 -6.13 -11.13
C GLU A 115 9.86 -4.71 -10.56
N PHE A 116 9.51 -4.61 -9.28
CA PHE A 116 9.55 -3.38 -8.50
C PHE A 116 10.43 -3.65 -7.26
N LYS A 117 11.45 -2.82 -7.07
CA LYS A 117 12.41 -2.95 -5.99
C LYS A 117 12.24 -1.86 -4.96
N ASP A 118 12.65 -2.16 -3.74
CA ASP A 118 12.69 -1.22 -2.62
C ASP A 118 11.35 -0.54 -2.32
N ILE A 119 10.25 -1.27 -2.55
CA ILE A 119 8.92 -0.80 -2.19
C ILE A 119 8.85 -0.70 -0.67
N GLY A 120 8.27 0.38 -0.19
CA GLY A 120 8.09 0.57 1.24
C GLY A 120 9.08 1.55 1.87
N ALA A 121 9.57 2.53 1.13
CA ALA A 121 10.32 3.66 1.68
C ALA A 121 9.38 4.81 2.01
N PRO A 122 9.51 5.45 3.12
CA PRO A 122 9.45 4.93 4.47
C PRO A 122 8.00 4.91 4.96
N PHE A 123 7.42 3.78 5.25
CA PHE A 123 6.19 3.75 6.05
C PHE A 123 6.59 4.08 7.48
N ILE A 124 6.70 5.36 7.77
CA ILE A 124 7.00 5.86 9.10
C ILE A 124 5.73 5.76 9.92
N VAL A 125 5.61 4.71 10.70
CA VAL A 125 4.60 4.62 11.74
C VAL A 125 5.31 4.76 13.07
N SER A 126 5.20 5.95 13.65
CA SER A 126 5.75 6.23 14.98
C SER A 126 4.84 5.65 16.06
N PHE A 127 5.45 5.13 17.11
CA PHE A 127 4.73 4.73 18.31
C PHE A 127 5.56 5.09 19.56
N ALA A 128 4.86 5.36 20.68
CA ALA A 128 5.50 5.71 21.93
C ALA A 128 6.21 4.48 22.51
N GLY A 129 7.47 4.67 22.90
CA GLY A 129 8.30 3.64 23.52
C GLY A 129 8.38 3.74 25.03
N ALA A 130 7.83 4.82 25.63
CA ALA A 130 7.81 5.02 27.07
C ALA A 130 6.58 4.35 27.67
N GLY A 131 6.79 3.36 28.55
CA GLY A 131 5.69 2.67 29.22
C GLY A 131 6.05 1.25 29.64
N PRO A 132 5.10 0.50 30.22
CA PRO A 132 5.25 -0.92 30.50
C PRO A 132 5.54 -1.73 29.24
N LEU A 133 6.24 -2.84 29.36
CA LEU A 133 6.67 -3.68 28.23
C LEU A 133 5.50 -4.18 27.38
N ASP A 134 4.39 -4.51 28.00
CA ASP A 134 3.17 -4.98 27.34
C ASP A 134 2.55 -3.88 26.45
N GLU A 135 2.53 -2.63 26.89
CA GLU A 135 2.08 -1.49 26.10
C GLU A 135 3.01 -1.22 24.91
N LEU A 136 4.33 -1.33 25.12
CA LEU A 136 5.33 -1.20 24.07
C LEU A 136 5.13 -2.28 22.99
N LEU A 137 4.94 -3.53 23.40
CA LEU A 137 4.72 -4.65 22.48
C LEU A 137 3.40 -4.49 21.70
N ALA A 138 2.33 -4.06 22.35
CA ALA A 138 1.06 -3.79 21.70
C ALA A 138 1.17 -2.64 20.69
N SER A 139 1.87 -1.57 21.05
CA SER A 139 2.11 -0.42 20.17
C SER A 139 2.94 -0.80 18.93
N LYS A 140 4.01 -1.60 19.12
CA LYS A 140 4.81 -2.19 18.03
C LYS A 140 3.93 -3.00 17.06
N GLU A 141 3.04 -3.84 17.62
CA GLU A 141 2.15 -4.71 16.83
C GLU A 141 1.22 -3.88 15.95
N VAL A 142 0.55 -2.88 16.52
CA VAL A 142 -0.35 -1.96 15.81
C VAL A 142 0.41 -1.17 14.73
N ALA A 143 1.61 -0.67 15.05
CA ALA A 143 2.45 0.06 14.12
C ALA A 143 2.90 -0.84 12.95
N SER A 144 3.28 -2.08 13.24
CA SER A 144 3.68 -3.07 12.22
C SER A 144 2.51 -3.42 11.28
N ASP A 145 1.32 -3.62 11.82
CA ASP A 145 0.11 -3.88 11.02
C ASP A 145 -0.25 -2.70 10.12
N ARG A 146 -0.07 -1.48 10.61
CA ARG A 146 -0.30 -0.28 9.81
C ARG A 146 0.72 -0.17 8.67
N ALA A 147 2.01 -0.34 8.97
CA ALA A 147 3.07 -0.29 7.96
C ALA A 147 2.88 -1.37 6.86
N ILE A 148 2.42 -2.57 7.22
CA ILE A 148 2.07 -3.63 6.26
C ILE A 148 0.88 -3.25 5.39
N ARG A 149 -0.17 -2.64 5.95
CA ARG A 149 -1.32 -2.16 5.15
C ARG A 149 -0.92 -1.05 4.18
N ASP A 150 -0.10 -0.10 4.64
CA ASP A 150 0.39 0.98 3.79
C ASP A 150 1.26 0.42 2.64
N MET A 151 2.12 -0.57 2.91
CA MET A 151 2.88 -1.29 1.89
C MET A 151 1.97 -2.01 0.89
N ALA A 152 0.90 -2.65 1.35
CA ALA A 152 -0.06 -3.32 0.47
C ALA A 152 -0.77 -2.31 -0.44
N THR A 153 -1.20 -1.17 0.08
CA THR A 153 -1.82 -0.08 -0.69
C THR A 153 -0.87 0.45 -1.77
N GLU A 154 0.40 0.65 -1.44
CA GLU A 154 1.39 1.09 -2.43
C GLU A 154 1.62 0.05 -3.51
N ILE A 155 1.78 -1.23 -3.14
CA ILE A 155 1.95 -2.34 -4.10
C ILE A 155 0.77 -2.37 -5.07
N VAL A 156 -0.46 -2.39 -4.56
CA VAL A 156 -1.67 -2.46 -5.40
C VAL A 156 -1.79 -1.21 -6.28
N GLY A 157 -1.55 -0.02 -5.72
CA GLY A 157 -1.54 1.23 -6.48
C GLY A 157 -0.54 1.23 -7.63
N MET A 158 0.70 0.75 -7.42
CA MET A 158 1.70 0.64 -8.49
C MET A 158 1.31 -0.35 -9.59
N LEU A 159 0.65 -1.44 -9.23
CA LEU A 159 0.23 -2.46 -10.19
C LEU A 159 -0.95 -2.02 -11.06
N ILE A 160 -1.79 -1.13 -10.55
CA ILE A 160 -3.00 -0.65 -11.23
C ILE A 160 -2.73 0.62 -12.03
N TYR A 161 -1.93 1.57 -11.51
CA TYR A 161 -1.84 2.94 -12.04
C TYR A 161 -0.52 3.27 -12.72
N LYS A 162 0.46 2.37 -12.74
CA LYS A 162 1.77 2.53 -13.43
C LYS A 162 1.99 1.47 -14.51
#